data_c9cf3307c2eb49a4b7d16c87cdc41ed3
#
_entry.id   c9cf3307c2eb49a4b7d16c87cdc41ed3
#
_cell.length_a   1.000
_cell.length_b   1.000
_cell.length_c   1.000
_cell.angle_alpha   90.00
_cell.angle_beta   90.00
_cell.angle_gamma   90.00
#
_symmetry.space_group_name_H-M   'P 1'
#
loop_
_entity.id
_entity.type
_entity.pdbx_description
1 polymer ?
#
loop_
_entity_poly.entity_id
_entity_poly.type
_entity_poly.pdbx_seq_one_letter_code
_entity_poly.pdbx_strand_id
1 'polypeptide(L)'
;MLNIKIFKNTPSNLYVGIYRNGMVSIYKDTMDYFPGRDGITIGMGDDGRLYFKFTVKDNDSFKIKRSKSGSAYVNTSNLFSMNNIDKNEYVGRYNLIPVNDPKYKGFYALEWVADPTLKKKEIKEFEKEVEKAVGEDEKDLQRKLEFKD
;
A
#
# COMPACT_ATOMS: atom_id res chain seq x y z
N MET A 1 38.15 20.84 -1.38
CA MET A 1 37.62 19.84 -2.31
C MET A 1 36.10 19.95 -2.37
N LEU A 2 35.56 19.94 -3.56
CA LEU A 2 34.12 20.08 -3.76
C LEU A 2 33.43 18.71 -3.68
N ASN A 3 32.36 18.59 -2.87
CA ASN A 3 31.51 17.42 -2.83
C ASN A 3 30.08 17.84 -3.19
N ILE A 4 29.51 17.16 -4.15
CA ILE A 4 28.16 17.47 -4.63
C ILE A 4 27.22 16.36 -4.20
N LYS A 5 26.17 16.72 -3.46
CA LYS A 5 25.08 15.80 -3.13
C LYS A 5 24.02 15.93 -4.20
N ILE A 6 23.73 14.81 -4.86
CA ILE A 6 22.73 14.78 -5.91
C ILE A 6 21.39 14.35 -5.32
N PHE A 7 20.37 15.18 -5.52
CA PHE A 7 19.02 14.85 -5.07
C PHE A 7 18.31 14.07 -6.16
N LYS A 8 17.66 13.00 -5.76
CA LYS A 8 16.87 12.20 -6.70
C LYS A 8 15.48 12.77 -6.82
N ASN A 9 14.94 12.75 -8.04
CA ASN A 9 13.57 13.11 -8.26
C ASN A 9 12.70 11.91 -7.88
N THR A 10 12.07 11.99 -6.72
CA THR A 10 11.23 10.90 -6.20
C THR A 10 9.77 11.25 -6.44
N PRO A 11 8.98 10.32 -7.00
CA PRO A 11 7.54 10.56 -7.14
C PRO A 11 6.93 10.84 -5.78
N SER A 12 5.92 11.73 -5.76
CA SER A 12 5.26 12.08 -4.52
C SER A 12 4.51 10.91 -3.92
N ASN A 13 4.04 9.97 -4.76
CA ASN A 13 3.24 8.85 -4.31
C ASN A 13 3.63 7.56 -5.02
N LEU A 14 3.95 6.55 -4.24
CA LEU A 14 4.20 5.20 -4.73
C LEU A 14 3.10 4.31 -4.13
N TYR A 15 2.13 3.93 -4.94
CA TYR A 15 0.96 3.21 -4.45
C TYR A 15 1.03 1.71 -4.66
N VAL A 16 0.50 0.98 -3.69
CA VAL A 16 0.18 -0.44 -3.81
C VAL A 16 -1.22 -0.63 -3.25
N GLY A 17 -1.86 -1.74 -3.61
CA GLY A 17 -3.18 -2.07 -3.10
C GLY A 17 -3.23 -3.50 -2.63
N ILE A 18 -4.02 -3.76 -1.59
CA ILE A 18 -4.28 -5.11 -1.11
C ILE A 18 -5.77 -5.37 -1.29
N TYR A 19 -6.11 -6.41 -2.04
CA TYR A 19 -7.48 -6.73 -2.38
C TYR A 19 -8.05 -7.84 -1.52
N ARG A 20 -9.37 -7.96 -1.53
CA ARG A 20 -10.08 -8.96 -0.72
C ARG A 20 -9.74 -10.39 -1.08
N ASN A 21 -9.29 -10.63 -2.30
CA ASN A 21 -8.85 -11.96 -2.71
C ASN A 21 -7.42 -12.28 -2.24
N GLY A 22 -6.78 -11.39 -1.49
CA GLY A 22 -5.43 -11.62 -0.97
C GLY A 22 -4.33 -11.26 -1.95
N MET A 23 -4.63 -10.56 -3.02
CA MET A 23 -3.61 -10.14 -3.97
C MET A 23 -3.12 -8.74 -3.67
N VAL A 24 -1.84 -8.51 -3.94
CA VAL A 24 -1.23 -7.18 -3.90
C VAL A 24 -1.16 -6.65 -5.32
N SER A 25 -1.65 -5.46 -5.53
CA SER A 25 -1.54 -4.74 -6.79
C SER A 25 -0.49 -3.66 -6.66
N ILE A 26 0.37 -3.55 -7.67
CA ILE A 26 1.43 -2.54 -7.68
C ILE A 26 1.18 -1.64 -8.89
N TYR A 27 1.01 -0.35 -8.62
CA TYR A 27 0.68 0.60 -9.67
C TYR A 27 1.87 0.80 -10.61
N LYS A 28 1.58 1.15 -11.84
CA LYS A 28 2.60 1.29 -12.88
C LYS A 28 3.73 2.23 -12.47
N ASP A 29 3.38 3.39 -11.92
CA ASP A 29 4.38 4.38 -11.51
C ASP A 29 5.30 3.84 -10.42
N THR A 30 4.75 3.01 -9.54
CA THR A 30 5.54 2.36 -8.49
C THR A 30 6.50 1.37 -9.11
N MET A 31 6.06 0.56 -10.07
CA MET A 31 6.94 -0.38 -10.76
C MET A 31 8.04 0.34 -11.53
N ASP A 32 7.72 1.46 -12.15
CA ASP A 32 8.71 2.25 -12.89
C ASP A 32 9.79 2.81 -11.98
N TYR A 33 9.47 3.01 -10.71
CA TYR A 33 10.43 3.49 -9.71
C TYR A 33 11.41 2.40 -9.29
N PHE A 34 11.06 1.12 -9.46
CA PHE A 34 11.90 -0.01 -9.08
C PHE A 34 12.23 -0.86 -10.30
N PRO A 35 12.98 -0.33 -11.27
CA PRO A 35 13.27 -1.07 -12.50
C PRO A 35 14.09 -2.32 -12.21
N GLY A 36 13.81 -3.39 -12.94
CA GLY A 36 14.55 -4.64 -12.81
C GLY A 36 14.19 -5.47 -11.58
N ARG A 37 13.20 -5.07 -10.81
CA ARG A 37 12.78 -5.83 -9.62
C ARG A 37 11.60 -6.71 -10.00
N ASP A 38 11.77 -8.02 -9.85
CA ASP A 38 10.72 -9.01 -10.14
C ASP A 38 10.30 -9.79 -8.90
N GLY A 39 10.77 -9.38 -7.74
CA GLY A 39 10.41 -9.98 -6.46
C GLY A 39 10.04 -8.92 -5.43
N ILE A 40 9.30 -9.35 -4.43
CA ILE A 40 8.93 -8.50 -3.31
C ILE A 40 9.02 -9.31 -2.03
N THR A 41 9.73 -8.77 -1.05
CA THR A 41 9.79 -9.33 0.29
C THR A 41 8.75 -8.61 1.13
N ILE A 42 7.93 -9.39 1.82
CA ILE A 42 6.83 -8.85 2.63
C ILE A 42 7.06 -9.25 4.08
N GLY A 43 7.06 -8.28 4.95
CA GLY A 43 7.20 -8.50 6.37
C GLY A 43 6.17 -7.72 7.16
N MET A 44 6.07 -8.02 8.44
CA MET A 44 5.19 -7.31 9.35
C MET A 44 6.01 -6.80 10.52
N GLY A 45 5.86 -5.52 10.83
CA GLY A 45 6.49 -4.94 11.99
C GLY A 45 5.71 -5.25 13.27
N ASP A 46 6.36 -5.04 14.40
CA ASP A 46 5.70 -5.16 15.70
C ASP A 46 4.64 -4.07 15.91
N ASP A 47 4.62 -3.08 15.04
CA ASP A 47 3.59 -2.05 15.01
C ASP A 47 2.33 -2.49 14.24
N GLY A 48 2.32 -3.72 13.72
CA GLY A 48 1.19 -4.25 12.95
C GLY A 48 1.16 -3.80 11.50
N ARG A 49 2.13 -3.02 11.05
CA ARG A 49 2.20 -2.57 9.67
C ARG A 49 2.87 -3.61 8.79
N LEU A 50 2.45 -3.65 7.53
CA LEU A 50 3.15 -4.40 6.51
C LEU A 50 4.29 -3.56 5.94
N TYR A 51 5.37 -4.24 5.60
CA TYR A 51 6.57 -3.63 5.03
C TYR A 51 6.96 -4.38 3.77
N PHE A 52 7.25 -3.65 2.71
CA PHE A 52 7.61 -4.23 1.42
C PHE A 52 9.02 -3.83 1.04
N LYS A 53 9.74 -4.77 0.45
CA LYS A 53 11.04 -4.51 -0.16
C LYS A 53 11.06 -5.08 -1.56
N PHE A 54 11.27 -4.24 -2.56
CA PHE A 54 11.37 -4.69 -3.94
C PHE A 54 12.77 -5.22 -4.20
N THR A 55 12.84 -6.39 -4.77
CA THR A 55 14.11 -7.10 -4.92
C THR A 55 14.11 -7.92 -6.20
N VAL A 56 15.24 -8.52 -6.51
CA VAL A 56 15.29 -9.57 -7.52
C VAL A 56 14.74 -10.84 -6.85
N LYS A 57 13.90 -11.60 -7.57
CA LYS A 57 13.22 -12.76 -7.01
C LYS A 57 14.24 -13.75 -6.41
N ASP A 58 14.03 -14.14 -5.17
CA ASP A 58 14.82 -15.14 -4.46
C ASP A 58 13.88 -16.09 -3.69
N ASN A 59 14.44 -16.93 -2.80
CA ASN A 59 13.63 -17.91 -2.07
C ASN A 59 12.70 -17.30 -1.04
N ASP A 60 13.01 -16.10 -0.57
CA ASP A 60 12.22 -15.43 0.47
C ASP A 60 11.29 -14.38 -0.06
N SER A 61 11.25 -14.17 -1.36
CA SER A 61 10.41 -13.16 -1.96
C SER A 61 9.30 -13.77 -2.79
N PHE A 62 8.23 -12.99 -2.97
CA PHE A 62 7.12 -13.36 -3.85
C PHE A 62 7.40 -12.84 -5.24
N LYS A 63 6.97 -13.59 -6.24
CA LYS A 63 7.16 -13.18 -7.62
C LYS A 63 6.20 -12.06 -8.01
N ILE A 64 6.73 -11.01 -8.62
CA ILE A 64 5.93 -9.93 -9.19
C ILE A 64 5.60 -10.28 -10.63
N LYS A 65 4.31 -10.26 -10.97
CA LYS A 65 3.86 -10.52 -12.34
C LYS A 65 3.39 -9.21 -12.96
N ARG A 66 3.79 -8.98 -14.20
CA ARG A 66 3.44 -7.73 -14.88
C ARG A 66 2.22 -7.93 -15.77
N SER A 67 1.35 -6.94 -15.80
CA SER A 67 0.24 -6.90 -16.73
C SER A 67 0.65 -6.15 -17.99
N LYS A 68 -0.19 -6.21 -19.02
CA LYS A 68 0.09 -5.53 -20.29
C LYS A 68 0.09 -4.01 -20.13
N SER A 69 -0.64 -3.50 -19.15
CA SER A 69 -0.72 -2.05 -18.91
C SER A 69 0.52 -1.51 -18.19
N GLY A 70 1.42 -2.37 -17.72
CA GLY A 70 2.61 -1.95 -16.99
C GLY A 70 2.46 -2.02 -15.49
N SER A 71 1.25 -2.13 -14.97
CA SER A 71 1.04 -2.41 -13.54
C SER A 71 1.43 -3.85 -13.25
N ALA A 72 1.48 -4.20 -11.96
CA ALA A 72 1.92 -5.52 -11.56
C ALA A 72 1.07 -6.03 -10.42
N TYR A 73 1.18 -7.32 -10.15
CA TYR A 73 0.46 -7.93 -9.05
C TYR A 73 1.28 -9.06 -8.46
N VAL A 74 0.97 -9.37 -7.20
CA VAL A 74 1.61 -10.46 -6.45
C VAL A 74 0.50 -11.28 -5.81
N ASN A 75 0.57 -12.59 -5.99
CA ASN A 75 -0.39 -13.48 -5.34
C ASN A 75 0.07 -13.78 -3.94
N THR A 76 -0.56 -13.16 -2.95
CA THR A 76 -0.26 -13.32 -1.54
C THR A 76 -1.41 -13.96 -0.77
N SER A 77 -2.33 -14.63 -1.47
CA SER A 77 -3.53 -15.19 -0.82
C SER A 77 -3.19 -16.14 0.32
N ASN A 78 -2.11 -16.92 0.19
CA ASN A 78 -1.72 -17.86 1.24
C ASN A 78 -0.94 -17.19 2.37
N LEU A 79 -0.33 -16.05 2.13
CA LEU A 79 0.46 -15.37 3.15
C LEU A 79 -0.37 -15.03 4.39
N PHE A 80 -1.54 -14.47 4.16
CA PHE A 80 -2.39 -14.03 5.26
C PHE A 80 -2.92 -15.23 6.07
N SER A 81 -3.40 -16.26 5.39
CA SER A 81 -3.93 -17.42 6.08
C SER A 81 -2.86 -18.21 6.82
N MET A 82 -1.68 -18.37 6.22
CA MET A 82 -0.60 -19.11 6.84
C MET A 82 0.01 -18.43 8.06
N ASN A 83 -0.17 -17.12 8.16
CA ASN A 83 0.36 -16.34 9.28
C ASN A 83 -0.74 -15.91 10.25
N ASN A 84 -1.94 -16.48 10.11
CA ASN A 84 -3.10 -16.15 10.96
C ASN A 84 -3.43 -14.67 10.96
N ILE A 85 -3.33 -14.05 9.80
CA ILE A 85 -3.63 -12.64 9.62
C ILE A 85 -4.95 -12.54 8.87
N ASP A 86 -5.87 -11.75 9.40
CA ASP A 86 -7.12 -11.47 8.71
C ASP A 86 -6.85 -10.48 7.59
N LYS A 87 -6.86 -10.96 6.35
CA LYS A 87 -6.58 -10.11 5.20
C LYS A 87 -7.53 -8.93 5.09
N ASN A 88 -8.75 -9.08 5.61
CA ASN A 88 -9.74 -8.00 5.55
C ASN A 88 -9.33 -6.77 6.35
N GLU A 89 -8.46 -6.94 7.32
CA GLU A 89 -7.91 -5.82 8.09
C GLU A 89 -6.92 -5.01 7.27
N TYR A 90 -6.40 -5.58 6.18
CA TYR A 90 -5.37 -4.96 5.37
C TYR A 90 -5.85 -4.56 3.99
N VAL A 91 -7.11 -4.80 3.64
CA VAL A 91 -7.65 -4.39 2.36
C VAL A 91 -7.60 -2.87 2.26
N GLY A 92 -7.00 -2.36 1.20
CA GLY A 92 -6.93 -0.94 1.01
C GLY A 92 -5.83 -0.54 0.03
N ARG A 93 -5.79 0.75 -0.25
CA ARG A 93 -4.71 1.34 -1.03
C ARG A 93 -3.73 1.99 -0.08
N TYR A 94 -2.45 1.76 -0.32
CA TYR A 94 -1.38 2.21 0.55
C TYR A 94 -0.36 3.01 -0.22
N ASN A 95 0.21 3.99 0.45
CA ASN A 95 1.36 4.73 -0.01
C ASN A 95 2.61 4.09 0.62
N LEU A 96 3.69 3.99 -0.15
CA LEU A 96 4.94 3.40 0.33
C LEU A 96 5.81 4.50 0.93
N ILE A 97 6.16 4.35 2.20
CA ILE A 97 6.97 5.30 2.94
C ILE A 97 8.33 4.66 3.25
N PRO A 98 9.44 5.25 2.82
CA PRO A 98 10.75 4.67 3.09
C PRO A 98 11.00 4.50 4.58
N VAL A 99 11.55 3.33 4.94
CA VAL A 99 11.94 3.07 6.33
C VAL A 99 13.32 3.70 6.54
N ASN A 100 13.43 4.50 7.57
CA ASN A 100 14.64 5.26 7.87
C ASN A 100 15.48 4.57 8.94
N ASP A 101 15.73 3.29 8.75
CA ASP A 101 16.52 2.46 9.67
C ASP A 101 17.56 1.69 8.83
N PRO A 102 18.87 1.85 9.11
CA PRO A 102 19.91 1.17 8.33
C PRO A 102 19.75 -0.34 8.29
N LYS A 103 19.21 -0.95 9.35
CA LYS A 103 18.99 -2.39 9.42
C LYS A 103 17.97 -2.86 8.39
N TYR A 104 17.02 -2.01 8.04
CA TYR A 104 15.93 -2.34 7.10
C TYR A 104 15.99 -1.49 5.85
N LYS A 105 17.19 -1.19 5.40
CA LYS A 105 17.39 -0.41 4.18
C LYS A 105 16.69 -1.08 3.00
N GLY A 106 15.95 -0.30 2.25
CA GLY A 106 15.20 -0.80 1.10
C GLY A 106 13.78 -1.22 1.41
N PHE A 107 13.40 -1.28 2.68
CA PHE A 107 12.01 -1.53 3.07
C PHE A 107 11.18 -0.25 3.04
N TYR A 108 9.90 -0.43 2.74
CA TYR A 108 8.91 0.65 2.73
C TYR A 108 7.74 0.24 3.60
N ALA A 109 7.35 1.13 4.50
CA ALA A 109 6.15 0.93 5.31
C ALA A 109 4.91 1.26 4.48
N LEU A 110 3.84 0.54 4.71
CA LEU A 110 2.56 0.79 4.05
C LEU A 110 1.74 1.76 4.90
N GLU A 111 1.38 2.90 4.30
CA GLU A 111 0.52 3.88 4.93
C GLU A 111 -0.84 3.86 4.23
N TRP A 112 -1.88 3.55 4.96
CA TRP A 112 -3.22 3.37 4.39
C TRP A 112 -3.75 4.66 3.79
N VAL A 113 -4.36 4.56 2.61
CA VAL A 113 -4.96 5.70 1.93
C VAL A 113 -6.45 5.45 1.69
N ALA A 114 -6.78 4.34 1.01
CA ALA A 114 -8.16 4.04 0.66
C ALA A 114 -8.31 2.58 0.25
N ASP A 115 -9.53 2.06 0.32
CA ASP A 115 -9.86 0.72 -0.16
C ASP A 115 -9.80 0.69 -1.70
N PRO A 116 -8.89 -0.10 -2.29
CA PRO A 116 -8.75 -0.14 -3.75
C PRO A 116 -9.91 -0.81 -4.46
N THR A 117 -10.79 -1.51 -3.74
CA THR A 117 -11.95 -2.17 -4.35
C THR A 117 -13.11 -1.23 -4.60
N LEU A 118 -13.05 -0.02 -4.03
CA LEU A 118 -14.09 0.98 -4.24
C LEU A 118 -13.97 1.59 -5.63
N LYS A 119 -15.10 1.83 -6.25
CA LYS A 119 -15.13 2.56 -7.52
C LYS A 119 -14.85 4.03 -7.26
N LYS A 120 -14.35 4.72 -8.27
CA LYS A 120 -14.01 6.12 -8.17
C LYS A 120 -15.16 6.97 -7.60
N LYS A 121 -16.37 6.68 -8.06
CA LYS A 121 -17.55 7.38 -7.58
C LYS A 121 -17.80 7.12 -6.09
N GLU A 122 -17.67 5.87 -5.67
CA GLU A 122 -17.86 5.48 -4.28
C GLU A 122 -16.82 6.11 -3.39
N ILE A 123 -15.59 6.19 -3.85
CA ILE A 123 -14.52 6.83 -3.11
C ILE A 123 -14.84 8.30 -2.87
N LYS A 124 -15.31 9.00 -3.89
CA LYS A 124 -15.69 10.40 -3.75
C LYS A 124 -16.84 10.60 -2.78
N GLU A 125 -17.83 9.72 -2.84
CA GLU A 125 -18.96 9.78 -1.91
C GLU A 125 -18.52 9.52 -0.49
N PHE A 126 -17.67 8.54 -0.30
CA PHE A 126 -17.13 8.21 1.02
C PHE A 126 -16.32 9.38 1.59
N GLU A 127 -15.45 9.97 0.79
CA GLU A 127 -14.67 11.13 1.21
C GLU A 127 -15.56 12.30 1.60
N LYS A 128 -16.64 12.51 0.84
CA LYS A 128 -17.61 13.55 1.12
C LYS A 128 -18.30 13.33 2.46
N GLU A 129 -18.68 12.10 2.74
CA GLU A 129 -19.34 11.76 4.00
C GLU A 129 -18.42 11.93 5.19
N VAL A 130 -17.17 11.51 5.06
CA VAL A 130 -16.19 11.68 6.13
C VAL A 130 -15.97 13.17 6.40
N GLU A 131 -15.81 13.95 5.35
CA GLU A 131 -15.62 15.38 5.45
C GLU A 131 -16.80 16.05 6.13
N LYS A 132 -18.01 15.65 5.75
CA LYS A 132 -19.25 16.14 6.34
C LYS A 132 -19.35 15.77 7.82
N ALA A 133 -19.03 14.52 8.15
CA ALA A 133 -19.09 14.06 9.53
C ALA A 133 -18.13 14.84 10.42
N VAL A 134 -16.93 15.10 9.93
CA VAL A 134 -15.94 15.89 10.65
C VAL A 134 -16.41 17.34 10.81
N GLY A 135 -17.02 17.90 9.75
CA GLY A 135 -17.48 19.28 9.76
C GLY A 135 -18.71 19.53 10.62
N GLU A 136 -19.48 18.50 10.90
CA GLU A 136 -20.70 18.64 11.68
C GLU A 136 -20.52 18.51 13.18
N ASP A 137 -19.30 18.53 13.63
CA ASP A 137 -18.89 18.40 15.02
C ASP A 137 -19.21 17.05 15.65
N GLU A 138 -18.81 16.91 16.89
CA GLU A 138 -18.82 15.64 17.59
C GLU A 138 -20.20 15.20 18.05
N LYS A 139 -21.11 16.12 18.19
CA LYS A 139 -22.44 15.75 18.75
C LYS A 139 -23.20 14.81 17.85
N ASP A 140 -23.01 14.90 16.54
CA ASP A 140 -23.70 14.07 15.57
C ASP A 140 -22.78 13.07 14.87
N LEU A 141 -21.53 13.10 15.19
CA LEU A 141 -20.56 12.29 14.47
C LEU A 141 -20.94 10.82 14.42
N GLN A 142 -21.26 10.25 15.58
CA GLN A 142 -21.60 8.84 15.68
C GLN A 142 -22.80 8.48 14.84
N ARG A 143 -23.85 9.28 14.94
CA ARG A 143 -25.05 9.04 14.18
C ARG A 143 -24.83 9.17 12.68
N LYS A 144 -24.01 10.10 12.26
CA LYS A 144 -23.70 10.30 10.86
C LYS A 144 -23.00 9.09 10.28
N LEU A 145 -22.10 8.50 11.02
CA LEU A 145 -21.40 7.32 10.58
C LEU A 145 -22.31 6.11 10.42
N GLU A 146 -23.41 6.06 11.18
CA GLU A 146 -24.36 4.98 11.11
C GLU A 146 -25.28 5.06 9.88
N PHE A 147 -25.31 6.19 9.23
CA PHE A 147 -26.12 6.37 8.06
C PHE A 147 -25.54 5.88 6.78
N LYS A 148 -24.41 5.29 6.87
CA LYS A 148 -23.71 4.88 5.67
C LYS A 148 -24.37 3.69 5.08
N ASP A 149 -25.09 3.80 4.07
CA ASP A 149 -25.73 2.68 3.40
C ASP A 149 -25.33 2.59 1.96
#